data_a57ad641595de1d4e55aaf84d7fa541a
#
_entry.id   a57ad641595de1d4e55aaf84d7fa541a
#
_cell.length_a   1.000
_cell.length_b   1.000
_cell.length_c   1.000
_cell.angle_alpha   90.00
_cell.angle_beta   90.00
_cell.angle_gamma   90.00
#
_symmetry.space_group_name_H-M   'P 1'
#
loop_
_entity.id
_entity.type
_entity.pdbx_description
1 polymer ?
#
loop_
_entity_poly.entity_id
_entity_poly.type
_entity_poly.pdbx_seq_one_letter_code
_entity_poly.pdbx_strand_id
1 'polypeptide(L)'
;MPRARIMCSIFAISLAWTIGKRNRTIAPRQKNKIAFIAPLIAGLLLPVLWSSQNPPRNQKYQEPAEKIRSAGLRHEKAFKLLEALIKTAGPRLTGSPGAAAAVEFMRKHMQELGLEAWLEPVTVQHWVRGDIEEAKIIQPSERSPYPLSVTALGWSIATPAPGISAQVVEAASFDELRRLGGKVKGKIVFFNRAMDRAYLDTFQAYGEAVPYRGRGAVEAARLGAVAVLVRSMTLRTDDDPHTGMVQYDPKVAKIPAAAISTLDADFLSNLLQKDGSVVVNLKLSCRELPPVASANVVGEIRGTDWPDQIILLGGHLDSWDLATGAHDDGAGCVQAVEALSLIKELGLKPKRSIRAVLFMNEEFGVTGGRDYARNGRRKKERHIAAIESDRGGFLPVGLSVGGSPETLRKLERLENLVKSSGIVWIRPGGGGADIGPLAGQGTVLMSLVPDSQRYFDVHHSAQDILASINPRELELGAIVMAIVSYVLAEEGL
;
A
#
# COMPACT_ATOMS: atom_id res chain seq x y z
N MET A 1 -49.85 -21.25 3.42
CA MET A 1 -50.45 -21.57 2.11
C MET A 1 -51.05 -20.32 1.51
N PRO A 2 -50.88 -20.01 0.19
CA PRO A 2 -50.37 -20.83 -0.89
C PRO A 2 -49.10 -20.22 -1.58
N ARG A 3 -48.48 -21.10 -2.38
CA ARG A 3 -47.33 -20.83 -3.26
C ARG A 3 -47.78 -20.13 -4.54
N ALA A 4 -46.99 -19.13 -5.02
CA ALA A 4 -47.04 -18.69 -6.41
C ALA A 4 -45.66 -18.87 -7.07
N ARG A 5 -45.63 -19.75 -8.10
CA ARG A 5 -44.52 -19.92 -9.05
C ARG A 5 -44.55 -18.77 -10.06
N ILE A 6 -43.41 -18.19 -10.40
CA ILE A 6 -43.24 -17.37 -11.60
C ILE A 6 -42.13 -18.01 -12.44
N MET A 7 -42.49 -18.27 -13.70
CA MET A 7 -41.69 -18.93 -14.74
C MET A 7 -40.59 -18.01 -15.29
N CYS A 8 -39.43 -18.59 -15.53
CA CYS A 8 -38.39 -18.04 -16.39
C CYS A 8 -38.84 -17.99 -17.85
N SER A 9 -38.66 -16.86 -18.53
CA SER A 9 -38.66 -16.77 -19.99
C SER A 9 -37.30 -16.35 -20.48
N ILE A 10 -36.67 -17.27 -21.22
CA ILE A 10 -35.38 -17.06 -21.90
C ILE A 10 -35.68 -16.44 -23.26
N PHE A 11 -35.15 -15.26 -23.57
CA PHE A 11 -35.09 -14.69 -24.91
C PHE A 11 -33.68 -14.90 -25.49
N ALA A 12 -33.59 -15.76 -26.49
CA ALA A 12 -32.43 -15.93 -27.35
C ALA A 12 -32.56 -14.95 -28.53
N ILE A 13 -31.59 -14.07 -28.71
CA ILE A 13 -31.46 -13.22 -29.92
C ILE A 13 -30.34 -13.80 -30.77
N SER A 14 -30.75 -14.37 -31.93
CA SER A 14 -29.88 -14.83 -33.00
C SER A 14 -29.51 -13.65 -33.91
N LEU A 15 -28.22 -13.39 -34.09
CA LEU A 15 -27.73 -12.45 -35.11
C LEU A 15 -27.09 -13.26 -36.25
N ALA A 16 -27.76 -13.26 -37.41
CA ALA A 16 -27.26 -13.84 -38.65
C ALA A 16 -26.28 -12.85 -39.33
N TRP A 17 -25.09 -13.32 -39.64
CA TRP A 17 -24.14 -12.61 -40.49
C TRP A 17 -24.26 -13.13 -41.95
N THR A 18 -24.60 -12.24 -42.87
CA THR A 18 -24.69 -12.50 -44.31
C THR A 18 -23.31 -12.31 -44.95
N ILE A 19 -22.76 -13.37 -45.51
CA ILE A 19 -21.51 -13.34 -46.26
C ILE A 19 -21.83 -13.08 -47.74
N GLY A 20 -21.44 -11.92 -48.25
CA GLY A 20 -21.51 -11.61 -49.69
C GLY A 20 -20.35 -12.23 -50.46
N LYS A 21 -20.64 -13.17 -51.36
CA LYS A 21 -19.70 -13.72 -52.35
C LYS A 21 -19.49 -12.73 -53.49
N ARG A 22 -18.25 -12.32 -53.72
CA ARG A 22 -17.80 -11.72 -54.99
C ARG A 22 -16.93 -12.71 -55.75
N ASN A 23 -17.45 -13.22 -56.85
CA ASN A 23 -16.72 -13.97 -57.87
C ASN A 23 -15.75 -13.05 -58.62
N ARG A 24 -14.51 -13.45 -58.73
CA ARG A 24 -13.57 -13.00 -59.78
C ARG A 24 -12.94 -14.19 -60.44
N THR A 25 -13.25 -14.29 -61.73
CA THR A 25 -12.70 -15.19 -62.74
C THR A 25 -11.19 -14.99 -62.92
N ILE A 26 -10.45 -16.10 -62.93
CA ILE A 26 -9.00 -16.14 -63.25
C ILE A 26 -8.86 -16.94 -64.58
N ALA A 27 -8.26 -16.27 -65.57
CA ALA A 27 -7.89 -16.89 -66.85
C ALA A 27 -6.55 -17.66 -66.73
N PRO A 28 -6.32 -18.70 -67.58
CA PRO A 28 -5.18 -19.58 -67.47
C PRO A 28 -3.94 -19.02 -68.19
N ARG A 29 -2.75 -19.19 -67.62
CA ARG A 29 -1.47 -18.86 -68.28
C ARG A 29 -0.40 -19.94 -68.14
N GLN A 30 -0.10 -20.49 -69.28
CA GLN A 30 1.13 -21.06 -69.83
C GLN A 30 2.17 -21.76 -68.91
N LYS A 31 2.39 -23.00 -69.29
CA LYS A 31 3.52 -23.85 -68.89
C LYS A 31 4.82 -23.39 -69.61
N ASN A 32 5.84 -23.02 -68.88
CA ASN A 32 7.22 -22.97 -69.40
C ASN A 32 8.04 -24.07 -68.74
N LYS A 33 8.62 -24.92 -69.60
CA LYS A 33 9.60 -25.95 -69.26
C LYS A 33 10.92 -25.27 -68.95
N ILE A 34 11.50 -25.51 -67.79
CA ILE A 34 12.90 -25.15 -67.49
C ILE A 34 13.65 -26.44 -67.16
N ALA A 35 14.79 -26.61 -67.88
CA ALA A 35 15.65 -27.78 -67.85
C ALA A 35 16.43 -27.86 -66.51
N PHE A 36 16.61 -29.09 -66.04
CA PHE A 36 17.52 -29.40 -64.93
C PHE A 36 18.97 -29.26 -65.35
N ILE A 37 19.73 -28.37 -64.66
CA ILE A 37 21.17 -28.39 -64.62
C ILE A 37 21.54 -28.62 -63.16
N ALA A 38 22.13 -29.76 -62.86
CA ALA A 38 22.71 -30.08 -61.57
C ALA A 38 24.14 -29.52 -61.46
N PRO A 39 24.49 -28.73 -60.46
CA PRO A 39 25.88 -28.52 -60.13
C PRO A 39 26.30 -29.46 -58.97
N LEU A 40 27.39 -30.16 -59.19
CA LEU A 40 28.21 -30.82 -58.18
C LEU A 40 28.64 -29.76 -57.14
N ILE A 41 28.22 -29.88 -55.92
CA ILE A 41 28.78 -29.10 -54.80
C ILE A 41 29.70 -30.02 -54.01
N ALA A 42 31.00 -29.75 -54.14
CA ALA A 42 32.06 -30.33 -53.33
C ALA A 42 31.88 -29.86 -51.88
N GLY A 43 31.87 -30.83 -50.96
CA GLY A 43 31.73 -30.59 -49.54
C GLY A 43 32.93 -29.82 -48.93
N LEU A 44 32.69 -28.60 -48.56
CA LEU A 44 33.53 -27.88 -47.61
C LEU A 44 32.90 -28.04 -46.20
N LEU A 45 33.47 -28.95 -45.41
CA LEU A 45 33.25 -29.07 -43.98
C LEU A 45 33.89 -27.80 -43.29
N LEU A 46 33.07 -26.76 -43.14
CA LEU A 46 33.42 -25.70 -42.21
C LEU A 46 33.16 -26.21 -40.77
N PRO A 47 34.12 -26.10 -39.84
CA PRO A 47 33.88 -26.37 -38.47
C PRO A 47 32.86 -25.32 -37.96
N VAL A 48 31.68 -25.78 -37.53
CA VAL A 48 30.76 -24.94 -36.76
C VAL A 48 31.50 -24.58 -35.47
N LEU A 49 32.07 -23.37 -35.47
CA LEU A 49 32.52 -22.73 -34.25
C LEU A 49 31.28 -22.59 -33.36
N TRP A 50 31.15 -23.49 -32.43
CA TRP A 50 30.24 -23.36 -31.30
C TRP A 50 30.72 -22.13 -30.53
N SER A 51 30.20 -20.95 -30.87
CA SER A 51 30.35 -19.80 -30.04
C SER A 51 29.68 -20.20 -28.71
N SER A 52 30.46 -20.34 -27.68
CA SER A 52 29.98 -20.39 -26.32
C SER A 52 29.26 -19.05 -26.05
N GLN A 53 28.01 -18.92 -26.50
CA GLN A 53 27.15 -17.84 -26.04
C GLN A 53 27.03 -18.04 -24.55
N ASN A 54 27.63 -17.14 -23.77
CA ASN A 54 27.34 -17.04 -22.36
C ASN A 54 25.83 -17.04 -22.22
N PRO A 55 25.23 -17.95 -21.45
CA PRO A 55 23.80 -17.98 -21.27
C PRO A 55 23.34 -16.59 -20.86
N PRO A 56 22.18 -16.11 -21.31
CA PRO A 56 21.69 -14.79 -20.92
C PRO A 56 21.82 -14.66 -19.40
N ARG A 57 22.35 -13.54 -18.93
CA ARG A 57 22.84 -13.31 -17.55
C ARG A 57 21.88 -13.78 -16.45
N ASN A 58 20.58 -13.84 -16.74
CA ASN A 58 19.54 -14.27 -15.80
C ASN A 58 19.27 -15.79 -15.80
N GLN A 59 19.83 -16.56 -16.76
CA GLN A 59 19.55 -17.99 -16.84
C GLN A 59 20.03 -18.74 -15.57
N LYS A 60 21.11 -18.29 -14.95
CA LYS A 60 21.63 -18.85 -13.70
C LYS A 60 20.69 -18.66 -12.48
N TYR A 61 19.74 -17.71 -12.56
CA TYR A 61 18.79 -17.46 -11.45
C TYR A 61 17.42 -18.10 -11.68
N GLN A 62 17.18 -18.77 -12.81
CA GLN A 62 15.90 -19.44 -13.07
C GLN A 62 15.63 -20.53 -12.04
N GLU A 63 16.62 -21.38 -11.75
CA GLU A 63 16.48 -22.45 -10.78
C GLU A 63 16.29 -21.92 -9.34
N PRO A 64 17.09 -20.98 -8.83
CA PRO A 64 16.79 -20.34 -7.54
C PRO A 64 15.43 -19.69 -7.45
N ALA A 65 15.00 -18.94 -8.47
CA ALA A 65 13.69 -18.30 -8.51
C ALA A 65 12.56 -19.32 -8.48
N GLU A 66 12.68 -20.43 -9.23
CA GLU A 66 11.71 -21.53 -9.21
C GLU A 66 11.62 -22.20 -7.85
N LYS A 67 12.77 -22.45 -7.19
CA LYS A 67 12.82 -23.03 -5.84
C LYS A 67 12.15 -22.10 -4.83
N ILE A 68 12.42 -20.80 -4.87
CA ILE A 68 11.80 -19.80 -3.99
C ILE A 68 10.28 -19.80 -4.22
N ARG A 69 9.81 -19.71 -5.47
CA ARG A 69 8.39 -19.70 -5.79
C ARG A 69 7.70 -20.98 -5.33
N SER A 70 8.29 -22.15 -5.61
CA SER A 70 7.71 -23.42 -5.23
C SER A 70 7.66 -23.65 -3.73
N ALA A 71 8.66 -23.17 -2.97
CA ALA A 71 8.68 -23.25 -1.52
C ALA A 71 7.61 -22.34 -0.91
N GLY A 72 7.57 -21.08 -1.28
CA GLY A 72 6.58 -20.12 -0.79
C GLY A 72 5.15 -20.60 -1.03
N LEU A 73 4.81 -20.92 -2.29
CA LEU A 73 3.46 -21.35 -2.64
C LEU A 73 2.98 -22.67 -1.99
N ARG A 74 3.90 -23.49 -1.45
CA ARG A 74 3.52 -24.71 -0.72
C ARG A 74 3.17 -24.44 0.74
N HIS A 75 3.81 -23.46 1.35
CA HIS A 75 3.79 -23.32 2.81
C HIS A 75 3.00 -22.13 3.30
N GLU A 76 2.84 -21.09 2.47
CA GLU A 76 2.07 -19.86 2.76
C GLU A 76 2.37 -19.33 4.18
N LYS A 77 3.67 -19.20 4.50
CA LYS A 77 4.10 -18.84 5.86
C LYS A 77 3.86 -17.37 6.19
N ALA A 78 3.87 -16.50 5.19
CA ALA A 78 3.56 -15.09 5.38
C ALA A 78 2.19 -14.91 6.05
N PHE A 79 1.16 -15.65 5.61
CA PHE A 79 -0.16 -15.59 6.21
C PHE A 79 -0.19 -16.08 7.66
N LYS A 80 0.48 -17.20 7.95
CA LYS A 80 0.58 -17.74 9.32
C LYS A 80 1.32 -16.78 10.26
N LEU A 81 2.35 -16.10 9.76
CA LEU A 81 3.07 -15.09 10.52
C LEU A 81 2.20 -13.87 10.78
N LEU A 82 1.44 -13.40 9.77
CA LEU A 82 0.48 -12.30 9.93
C LEU A 82 -0.60 -12.64 10.97
N GLU A 83 -1.18 -13.84 10.88
CA GLU A 83 -2.16 -14.32 11.86
C GLU A 83 -1.58 -14.31 13.28
N ALA A 84 -0.35 -14.81 13.46
CA ALA A 84 0.33 -14.83 14.75
C ALA A 84 0.65 -13.42 15.27
N LEU A 85 1.10 -12.51 14.40
CA LEU A 85 1.34 -11.11 14.73
C LEU A 85 0.04 -10.44 15.21
N ILE A 86 -1.04 -10.57 14.46
CA ILE A 86 -2.35 -9.98 14.78
C ILE A 86 -2.89 -10.56 16.09
N LYS A 87 -2.79 -11.87 16.29
CA LYS A 87 -3.24 -12.53 17.51
C LYS A 87 -2.46 -12.08 18.75
N THR A 88 -1.18 -11.77 18.60
CA THR A 88 -0.30 -11.38 19.71
C THR A 88 -0.43 -9.89 20.04
N ALA A 89 -0.49 -9.04 19.03
CA ALA A 89 -0.39 -7.58 19.17
C ALA A 89 -1.73 -6.85 19.02
N GLY A 90 -2.66 -7.39 18.22
CA GLY A 90 -3.88 -6.68 17.85
C GLY A 90 -3.57 -5.41 17.05
N PRO A 91 -4.35 -4.34 17.24
CA PRO A 91 -4.05 -3.01 16.71
C PRO A 91 -2.72 -2.48 17.24
N ARG A 92 -1.92 -1.90 16.36
CA ARG A 92 -0.52 -1.54 16.66
C ARG A 92 -0.26 -0.04 16.58
N LEU A 93 -1.25 0.78 17.01
CA LEU A 93 -1.07 2.23 16.98
C LEU A 93 0.22 2.62 17.69
N THR A 94 1.00 3.48 17.06
CA THR A 94 2.29 3.92 17.59
C THR A 94 2.20 4.38 19.04
N GLY A 95 3.09 3.87 19.89
CA GLY A 95 3.11 4.16 21.33
C GLY A 95 2.18 3.28 22.17
N SER A 96 1.33 2.45 21.56
CA SER A 96 0.41 1.55 22.25
C SER A 96 1.09 0.29 22.79
N PRO A 97 0.46 -0.42 23.75
CA PRO A 97 0.89 -1.75 24.16
C PRO A 97 0.94 -2.76 23.02
N GLY A 98 0.02 -2.65 22.03
CA GLY A 98 0.01 -3.50 20.83
C GLY A 98 1.27 -3.30 19.98
N ALA A 99 1.68 -2.05 19.74
CA ALA A 99 2.93 -1.77 19.04
C ALA A 99 4.16 -2.34 19.78
N ALA A 100 4.21 -2.23 21.09
CA ALA A 100 5.29 -2.80 21.90
C ALA A 100 5.31 -4.34 21.84
N ALA A 101 4.14 -5.00 21.88
CA ALA A 101 4.02 -6.44 21.73
C ALA A 101 4.48 -6.91 20.34
N ALA A 102 4.13 -6.16 19.29
CA ALA A 102 4.57 -6.45 17.92
C ALA A 102 6.09 -6.39 17.75
N VAL A 103 6.74 -5.37 18.32
CA VAL A 103 8.21 -5.23 18.29
C VAL A 103 8.87 -6.46 18.89
N GLU A 104 8.46 -6.89 20.08
CA GLU A 104 9.07 -8.04 20.75
C GLU A 104 8.76 -9.36 20.03
N PHE A 105 7.51 -9.53 19.57
CA PHE A 105 7.09 -10.72 18.83
C PHE A 105 7.93 -10.88 17.55
N MET A 106 8.03 -9.83 16.71
CA MET A 106 8.75 -9.93 15.44
C MET A 106 10.25 -10.10 15.64
N ARG A 107 10.85 -9.43 16.65
CA ARG A 107 12.25 -9.65 17.00
C ARG A 107 12.52 -11.11 17.35
N LYS A 108 11.70 -11.70 18.23
CA LYS A 108 11.82 -13.09 18.67
C LYS A 108 11.62 -14.06 17.49
N HIS A 109 10.61 -13.82 16.68
CA HIS A 109 10.32 -14.65 15.50
C HIS A 109 11.52 -14.68 14.52
N MET A 110 12.11 -13.52 14.21
CA MET A 110 13.29 -13.44 13.36
C MET A 110 14.49 -14.21 13.97
N GLN A 111 14.65 -14.17 15.30
CA GLN A 111 15.68 -14.97 15.99
C GLN A 111 15.41 -16.48 15.90
N GLU A 112 14.16 -16.90 16.03
CA GLU A 112 13.75 -18.30 15.89
C GLU A 112 13.96 -18.81 14.46
N LEU A 113 13.83 -17.97 13.45
CA LEU A 113 14.25 -18.26 12.08
C LEU A 113 15.79 -18.34 11.93
N GLY A 114 16.55 -18.02 12.99
CA GLY A 114 18.01 -17.99 12.99
C GLY A 114 18.61 -16.84 12.20
N LEU A 115 17.87 -15.73 12.01
CA LEU A 115 18.40 -14.49 11.48
C LEU A 115 19.20 -13.74 12.55
N GLU A 116 20.18 -12.92 12.15
CA GLU A 116 20.73 -11.91 13.03
C GLU A 116 19.65 -10.86 13.27
N ALA A 117 19.05 -10.81 14.47
CA ALA A 117 17.94 -9.91 14.75
C ALA A 117 18.23 -9.00 15.95
N TRP A 118 17.95 -7.69 15.78
CA TRP A 118 18.17 -6.67 16.81
C TRP A 118 17.11 -5.57 16.73
N LEU A 119 17.09 -4.70 17.75
CA LEU A 119 16.26 -3.51 17.80
C LEU A 119 17.10 -2.26 17.53
N GLU A 120 16.53 -1.32 16.77
CA GLU A 120 17.08 0.03 16.63
C GLU A 120 16.11 1.01 17.32
N PRO A 121 16.52 1.65 18.43
CA PRO A 121 15.64 2.50 19.23
C PRO A 121 15.08 3.67 18.42
N VAL A 122 13.80 3.97 18.64
CA VAL A 122 13.08 5.11 18.09
C VAL A 122 12.24 5.74 19.18
N THR A 123 12.25 7.09 19.29
CA THR A 123 11.29 7.78 20.12
C THR A 123 10.08 8.17 19.29
N VAL A 124 8.92 7.68 19.68
CA VAL A 124 7.70 7.87 18.91
C VAL A 124 6.69 8.73 19.66
N GLN A 125 5.87 9.42 18.89
CA GLN A 125 4.74 10.15 19.43
C GLN A 125 3.70 9.16 19.95
N HIS A 126 2.88 9.63 20.90
CA HIS A 126 1.85 8.83 21.52
C HIS A 126 0.53 9.61 21.50
N TRP A 127 -0.43 9.12 20.78
CA TRP A 127 -1.79 9.63 20.71
C TRP A 127 -2.77 8.49 20.98
N VAL A 128 -3.88 8.79 21.63
CA VAL A 128 -4.95 7.82 21.89
C VAL A 128 -6.29 8.40 21.43
N ARG A 129 -7.08 7.56 20.81
CA ARG A 129 -8.41 7.88 20.30
C ARG A 129 -9.39 8.26 21.41
N GLY A 130 -9.28 7.59 22.57
CA GLY A 130 -10.23 7.71 23.67
C GLY A 130 -11.48 6.86 23.43
N ASP A 131 -12.45 7.01 24.38
CA ASP A 131 -13.63 6.13 24.42
C ASP A 131 -14.87 6.78 23.80
N ILE A 132 -14.81 8.06 23.40
CA ILE A 132 -15.94 8.82 22.88
C ILE A 132 -15.62 9.33 21.48
N GLU A 133 -16.38 8.82 20.52
CA GLU A 133 -16.45 9.29 19.14
C GLU A 133 -17.92 9.33 18.74
N GLU A 134 -18.55 10.48 18.84
CA GLU A 134 -19.96 10.66 18.49
C GLU A 134 -20.14 11.88 17.60
N ALA A 135 -20.91 11.72 16.54
CA ALA A 135 -21.43 12.82 15.75
C ALA A 135 -22.93 12.60 15.51
N LYS A 136 -23.73 13.65 15.70
CA LYS A 136 -25.18 13.57 15.52
C LYS A 136 -25.70 14.83 14.85
N ILE A 137 -26.52 14.67 13.82
CA ILE A 137 -27.34 15.78 13.29
C ILE A 137 -28.42 16.07 14.32
N ILE A 138 -28.49 17.30 14.80
CA ILE A 138 -29.45 17.75 15.79
C ILE A 138 -30.46 18.79 15.26
N GLN A 139 -30.22 19.27 14.05
CA GLN A 139 -31.16 20.09 13.28
C GLN A 139 -31.02 19.77 11.80
N PRO A 140 -32.09 19.76 11.02
CA PRO A 140 -33.47 20.11 11.36
C PRO A 140 -34.12 19.05 12.28
N SER A 141 -35.08 19.50 13.14
CA SER A 141 -35.68 18.65 14.18
C SER A 141 -36.47 17.45 13.63
N GLU A 142 -37.06 17.57 12.45
CA GLU A 142 -37.82 16.48 11.80
C GLU A 142 -37.00 15.22 11.51
N ARG A 143 -35.65 15.34 11.52
CA ARG A 143 -34.70 14.25 11.28
C ARG A 143 -33.69 14.05 12.41
N SER A 144 -33.96 14.66 13.57
CA SER A 144 -33.04 14.68 14.70
C SER A 144 -33.55 13.85 15.87
N PRO A 145 -32.61 13.26 16.67
CA PRO A 145 -31.19 13.14 16.39
C PRO A 145 -30.90 12.00 15.39
N TYR A 146 -30.04 12.27 14.38
CA TYR A 146 -29.57 11.27 13.44
C TYR A 146 -28.08 11.01 13.71
N PRO A 147 -27.67 9.80 14.12
CA PRO A 147 -26.27 9.48 14.34
C PRO A 147 -25.52 9.40 13.02
N LEU A 148 -24.27 9.90 12.99
CA LEU A 148 -23.34 9.73 11.90
C LEU A 148 -22.27 8.73 12.32
N SER A 149 -21.89 7.82 11.42
CA SER A 149 -20.74 6.94 11.59
C SER A 149 -19.45 7.76 11.47
N VAL A 150 -18.76 7.92 12.58
CA VAL A 150 -17.66 8.88 12.74
C VAL A 150 -16.46 8.23 13.41
N THR A 151 -15.25 8.63 12.99
CA THR A 151 -14.01 8.33 13.69
C THR A 151 -13.10 9.55 13.76
N ALA A 152 -12.42 9.77 14.88
CA ALA A 152 -11.44 10.83 15.03
C ALA A 152 -10.29 10.63 14.05
N LEU A 153 -9.80 11.71 13.46
CA LEU A 153 -8.55 11.67 12.71
C LEU A 153 -7.38 11.63 13.69
N GLY A 154 -6.34 10.89 13.36
CA GLY A 154 -5.12 10.82 14.16
C GLY A 154 -4.53 12.22 14.40
N TRP A 155 -4.02 12.49 15.58
CA TRP A 155 -3.62 13.80 16.09
C TRP A 155 -4.76 14.77 16.37
N SER A 156 -6.03 14.44 16.09
CA SER A 156 -7.15 15.27 16.50
C SER A 156 -7.12 15.53 18.01
N ILE A 157 -7.61 16.68 18.40
CA ILE A 157 -7.82 17.04 19.81
C ILE A 157 -9.25 16.69 20.24
N ALA A 158 -9.46 16.50 21.54
CA ALA A 158 -10.80 16.34 22.09
C ALA A 158 -11.68 17.56 21.87
N THR A 159 -12.99 17.35 21.85
CA THR A 159 -13.95 18.44 21.97
C THR A 159 -14.09 18.86 23.44
N PRO A 160 -14.46 20.14 23.75
CA PRO A 160 -14.87 20.50 25.10
C PRO A 160 -16.16 19.75 25.48
N ALA A 161 -16.40 19.51 26.76
CA ALA A 161 -17.69 19.01 27.23
C ALA A 161 -18.76 20.12 27.13
N PRO A 162 -19.98 19.83 26.68
CA PRO A 162 -20.62 18.55 26.32
C PRO A 162 -20.46 18.17 24.82
N GLY A 163 -19.49 18.70 24.12
CA GLY A 163 -19.26 18.57 22.69
C GLY A 163 -19.39 19.93 21.98
N ILE A 164 -19.17 19.93 20.65
CA ILE A 164 -19.33 21.09 19.79
C ILE A 164 -20.64 20.93 19.01
N SER A 165 -21.59 21.85 19.21
CA SER A 165 -22.80 21.95 18.42
C SER A 165 -22.70 23.17 17.52
N ALA A 166 -22.59 23.00 16.21
CA ALA A 166 -22.47 24.12 15.28
C ALA A 166 -23.09 23.78 13.92
N GLN A 167 -23.46 24.83 13.20
CA GLN A 167 -23.89 24.70 11.81
C GLN A 167 -22.74 24.14 10.95
N VAL A 168 -23.10 23.31 9.98
CA VAL A 168 -22.17 22.74 9.01
C VAL A 168 -22.14 23.60 7.76
N VAL A 169 -20.94 23.81 7.23
CA VAL A 169 -20.70 24.35 5.88
C VAL A 169 -19.87 23.36 5.08
N GLU A 170 -20.33 23.05 3.88
CA GLU A 170 -19.65 22.13 2.98
C GLU A 170 -18.65 22.85 2.07
N ALA A 171 -17.52 22.19 1.81
CA ALA A 171 -16.53 22.60 0.81
C ALA A 171 -15.90 21.36 0.17
N ALA A 172 -15.90 21.27 -1.16
CA ALA A 172 -15.24 20.20 -1.90
C ALA A 172 -13.75 20.51 -2.19
N SER A 173 -13.30 21.73 -1.90
CA SER A 173 -11.92 22.15 -2.14
C SER A 173 -11.48 23.28 -1.20
N PHE A 174 -10.16 23.50 -1.08
CA PHE A 174 -9.63 24.67 -0.37
C PHE A 174 -9.98 25.99 -1.06
N ASP A 175 -10.19 26.00 -2.38
CA ASP A 175 -10.67 27.19 -3.09
C ASP A 175 -12.12 27.51 -2.71
N GLU A 176 -12.97 26.53 -2.57
CA GLU A 176 -14.34 26.71 -2.08
C GLU A 176 -14.35 27.18 -0.64
N LEU A 177 -13.53 26.56 0.23
CA LEU A 177 -13.36 27.00 1.59
C LEU A 177 -12.96 28.50 1.66
N ARG A 178 -12.00 28.95 0.83
CA ARG A 178 -11.60 30.35 0.77
C ARG A 178 -12.74 31.27 0.29
N ARG A 179 -13.56 30.80 -0.67
CA ARG A 179 -14.73 31.56 -1.13
C ARG A 179 -15.82 31.73 -0.06
N LEU A 180 -15.95 30.74 0.83
CA LEU A 180 -16.85 30.85 1.98
C LEU A 180 -16.41 31.96 2.96
N GLY A 181 -15.11 32.19 3.11
CA GLY A 181 -14.55 33.28 3.89
C GLY A 181 -15.14 33.39 5.31
N GLY A 182 -15.66 34.54 5.70
CA GLY A 182 -16.25 34.78 7.02
C GLY A 182 -17.47 33.91 7.38
N LYS A 183 -18.10 33.26 6.40
CA LYS A 183 -19.20 32.31 6.65
C LYS A 183 -18.77 31.05 7.40
N VAL A 184 -17.46 30.77 7.46
CA VAL A 184 -16.88 29.61 8.16
C VAL A 184 -16.76 29.83 9.66
N LYS A 185 -16.70 31.08 10.11
CA LYS A 185 -16.47 31.42 11.53
C LYS A 185 -17.56 30.81 12.43
N GLY A 186 -17.11 30.05 13.46
CA GLY A 186 -17.98 29.39 14.43
C GLY A 186 -18.74 28.17 13.89
N LYS A 187 -18.38 27.66 12.72
CA LYS A 187 -19.05 26.51 12.08
C LYS A 187 -18.15 25.27 12.05
N ILE A 188 -18.75 24.12 11.78
CA ILE A 188 -18.08 22.89 11.39
C ILE A 188 -17.90 22.94 9.87
N VAL A 189 -16.67 22.77 9.39
CA VAL A 189 -16.41 22.62 7.96
C VAL A 189 -16.47 21.13 7.61
N PHE A 190 -17.31 20.81 6.63
CA PHE A 190 -17.38 19.48 6.06
C PHE A 190 -16.64 19.46 4.71
N PHE A 191 -15.49 18.79 4.67
CA PHE A 191 -14.76 18.53 3.43
C PHE A 191 -15.34 17.31 2.71
N ASN A 192 -16.14 17.55 1.70
CA ASN A 192 -16.77 16.50 0.89
C ASN A 192 -16.02 16.30 -0.43
N ARG A 193 -14.76 15.86 -0.34
CA ARG A 193 -13.97 15.48 -1.52
C ARG A 193 -13.97 13.98 -1.69
N ALA A 194 -14.78 13.46 -2.60
CA ALA A 194 -14.75 12.06 -2.99
C ALA A 194 -13.46 11.72 -3.77
N MET A 195 -12.98 10.49 -3.64
CA MET A 195 -11.97 9.94 -4.55
C MET A 195 -12.58 9.83 -5.96
N ASP A 196 -11.83 10.28 -6.98
CA ASP A 196 -12.32 10.27 -8.34
C ASP A 196 -12.27 8.85 -8.93
N ARG A 197 -13.45 8.31 -9.25
CA ARG A 197 -13.63 6.97 -9.84
C ARG A 197 -13.12 6.84 -11.28
N ALA A 198 -12.76 7.93 -11.94
CA ALA A 198 -12.20 7.91 -13.30
C ALA A 198 -10.74 7.43 -13.34
N TYR A 199 -10.03 7.48 -12.22
CA TYR A 199 -8.66 6.97 -12.14
C TYR A 199 -8.63 5.44 -12.05
N LEU A 200 -7.86 4.82 -12.92
CA LEU A 200 -7.56 3.39 -12.83
C LEU A 200 -6.62 3.11 -11.64
N ASP A 201 -5.63 3.97 -11.43
CA ASP A 201 -4.77 3.91 -10.24
C ASP A 201 -5.49 4.61 -9.07
N THR A 202 -5.93 3.81 -8.09
CA THR A 202 -6.66 4.31 -6.94
C THR A 202 -5.80 5.17 -6.01
N PHE A 203 -4.47 4.99 -5.99
CA PHE A 203 -3.55 5.87 -5.26
C PHE A 203 -3.50 7.29 -5.85
N GLN A 204 -3.71 7.44 -7.15
CA GLN A 204 -3.85 8.77 -7.75
C GLN A 204 -5.13 9.47 -7.27
N ALA A 205 -6.26 8.74 -7.24
CA ALA A 205 -7.53 9.28 -6.70
C ALA A 205 -7.39 9.67 -5.22
N TYR A 206 -6.73 8.82 -4.43
CA TYR A 206 -6.43 9.11 -3.02
C TYR A 206 -5.54 10.35 -2.87
N GLY A 207 -4.48 10.47 -3.69
CA GLY A 207 -3.56 11.61 -3.67
C GLY A 207 -4.24 12.97 -3.87
N GLU A 208 -5.37 13.01 -4.60
CA GLU A 208 -6.18 14.24 -4.75
C GLU A 208 -7.10 14.52 -3.56
N ALA A 209 -7.50 13.50 -2.81
CA ALA A 209 -8.41 13.62 -1.67
C ALA A 209 -7.67 13.86 -0.34
N VAL A 210 -6.52 13.20 -0.12
CA VAL A 210 -5.78 13.21 1.14
C VAL A 210 -5.39 14.58 1.68
N PRO A 211 -5.14 15.64 0.88
CA PRO A 211 -4.84 16.96 1.40
C PRO A 211 -5.95 17.54 2.30
N TYR A 212 -7.21 17.17 2.06
CA TYR A 212 -8.36 17.66 2.85
C TYR A 212 -8.43 17.00 4.22
N ARG A 213 -7.97 15.75 4.35
CA ARG A 213 -7.77 15.10 5.64
C ARG A 213 -6.57 15.70 6.38
N GLY A 214 -5.42 15.75 5.72
CA GLY A 214 -4.18 16.17 6.36
C GLY A 214 -4.15 17.64 6.78
N ARG A 215 -4.63 18.55 5.93
CA ARG A 215 -4.53 20.01 6.13
C ARG A 215 -5.87 20.69 6.38
N GLY A 216 -6.98 19.99 6.23
CA GLY A 216 -8.33 20.57 6.31
C GLY A 216 -8.58 21.31 7.61
N ALA A 217 -8.18 20.72 8.75
CA ALA A 217 -8.35 21.34 10.07
C ALA A 217 -7.59 22.66 10.18
N VAL A 218 -6.38 22.75 9.65
CA VAL A 218 -5.56 23.99 9.68
C VAL A 218 -6.18 25.06 8.80
N GLU A 219 -6.56 24.72 7.57
CA GLU A 219 -7.14 25.70 6.63
C GLU A 219 -8.51 26.23 7.12
N ALA A 220 -9.33 25.35 7.73
CA ALA A 220 -10.59 25.73 8.33
C ALA A 220 -10.41 26.60 9.59
N ALA A 221 -9.46 26.24 10.46
CA ALA A 221 -9.16 27.00 11.69
C ALA A 221 -8.70 28.43 11.37
N ARG A 222 -7.93 28.66 10.30
CA ARG A 222 -7.52 29.99 9.85
C ARG A 222 -8.71 30.91 9.52
N LEU A 223 -9.85 30.33 9.17
CA LEU A 223 -11.09 31.06 8.91
C LEU A 223 -12.07 31.06 10.10
N GLY A 224 -11.61 30.53 11.26
CA GLY A 224 -12.39 30.54 12.50
C GLY A 224 -13.42 29.40 12.61
N ALA A 225 -13.24 28.29 11.88
CA ALA A 225 -14.02 27.08 12.10
C ALA A 225 -13.77 26.52 13.51
N VAL A 226 -14.74 25.78 14.06
CA VAL A 226 -14.66 25.18 15.40
C VAL A 226 -14.38 23.68 15.38
N ALA A 227 -14.63 23.01 14.26
CA ALA A 227 -14.29 21.61 14.01
C ALA A 227 -14.30 21.31 12.50
N VAL A 228 -13.80 20.12 12.15
CA VAL A 228 -13.81 19.62 10.76
C VAL A 228 -14.38 18.20 10.71
N LEU A 229 -15.25 17.95 9.74
CA LEU A 229 -15.64 16.63 9.26
C LEU A 229 -15.06 16.41 7.88
N VAL A 230 -14.57 15.19 7.61
CA VAL A 230 -14.00 14.82 6.31
C VAL A 230 -14.70 13.58 5.80
N ARG A 231 -15.08 13.57 4.53
CA ARG A 231 -15.55 12.35 3.85
C ARG A 231 -14.46 11.29 3.88
N SER A 232 -14.80 10.06 4.24
CA SER A 232 -13.88 8.91 4.18
C SER A 232 -13.31 8.70 2.78
N MET A 233 -12.03 8.32 2.74
CA MET A 233 -11.25 8.20 1.50
C MET A 233 -11.26 6.76 1.01
N THR A 234 -12.36 6.39 0.39
CA THR A 234 -12.59 5.10 -0.25
C THR A 234 -13.41 5.28 -1.52
N LEU A 235 -13.34 4.28 -2.42
CA LEU A 235 -14.23 4.18 -3.59
C LEU A 235 -15.53 3.42 -3.27
N ARG A 236 -15.64 2.80 -2.09
CA ARG A 236 -16.86 2.15 -1.62
C ARG A 236 -17.90 3.20 -1.18
N THR A 237 -19.15 2.76 -1.19
CA THR A 237 -20.26 3.48 -0.57
C THR A 237 -20.76 2.59 0.56
N ASP A 238 -20.30 2.88 1.76
CA ASP A 238 -20.59 2.11 2.97
C ASP A 238 -20.61 3.00 4.22
N ASP A 239 -20.84 2.37 5.37
CA ASP A 239 -20.97 3.04 6.65
C ASP A 239 -19.69 2.96 7.51
N ASP A 240 -18.56 2.55 6.90
CA ASP A 240 -17.27 2.46 7.58
C ASP A 240 -16.49 3.79 7.45
N PRO A 241 -16.23 4.53 8.53
CA PRO A 241 -15.38 5.72 8.47
C PRO A 241 -13.89 5.35 8.41
N HIS A 242 -13.13 6.08 7.58
CA HIS A 242 -11.69 5.90 7.39
C HIS A 242 -10.91 7.00 8.10
N THR A 243 -10.03 6.64 9.03
CA THR A 243 -9.15 7.57 9.75
C THR A 243 -7.94 8.02 8.94
N GLY A 244 -6.91 8.46 9.59
CA GLY A 244 -5.61 8.90 9.09
C GLY A 244 -5.20 10.23 9.72
N MET A 245 -3.95 10.62 9.55
CA MET A 245 -3.33 11.71 10.29
C MET A 245 -3.81 13.10 9.86
N VAL A 246 -4.01 14.00 10.85
CA VAL A 246 -4.06 15.46 10.66
C VAL A 246 -2.68 16.06 10.89
N GLN A 247 -2.28 16.96 10.01
CA GLN A 247 -1.02 17.70 10.11
C GLN A 247 -1.30 19.12 10.63
N TYR A 248 -1.26 19.29 11.93
CA TYR A 248 -1.44 20.61 12.56
C TYR A 248 -0.24 21.53 12.32
N ASP A 249 -0.53 22.80 12.09
CA ASP A 249 0.46 23.90 12.06
C ASP A 249 0.59 24.49 13.48
N PRO A 250 1.79 24.52 14.09
CA PRO A 250 1.97 25.07 15.44
C PRO A 250 1.60 26.56 15.57
N LYS A 251 1.45 27.26 14.45
CA LYS A 251 1.04 28.68 14.41
C LYS A 251 -0.48 28.87 14.34
N VAL A 252 -1.23 27.79 14.23
CA VAL A 252 -2.70 27.82 14.09
C VAL A 252 -3.33 27.07 15.25
N ALA A 253 -4.38 27.61 15.82
CA ALA A 253 -5.12 26.92 16.88
C ALA A 253 -5.62 25.56 16.39
N LYS A 254 -5.34 24.49 17.14
CA LYS A 254 -5.86 23.16 16.85
C LYS A 254 -7.39 23.16 17.03
N ILE A 255 -8.10 22.55 16.11
CA ILE A 255 -9.54 22.27 16.21
C ILE A 255 -9.80 20.78 16.02
N PRO A 256 -10.86 20.19 16.62
CA PRO A 256 -11.20 18.79 16.47
C PRO A 256 -11.47 18.44 14.99
N ALA A 257 -11.04 17.24 14.59
CA ALA A 257 -11.20 16.73 13.24
C ALA A 257 -11.58 15.25 13.24
N ALA A 258 -12.58 14.88 12.46
CA ALA A 258 -13.06 13.51 12.34
C ALA A 258 -13.42 13.18 10.90
N ALA A 259 -13.37 11.90 10.54
CA ALA A 259 -13.92 11.39 9.29
C ALA A 259 -15.33 10.85 9.53
N ILE A 260 -16.21 10.97 8.55
CA ILE A 260 -17.52 10.32 8.51
C ILE A 260 -17.58 9.34 7.34
N SER A 261 -18.44 8.34 7.44
CA SER A 261 -18.64 7.35 6.38
C SER A 261 -19.02 7.98 5.04
N THR A 262 -18.89 7.24 3.95
CA THR A 262 -19.30 7.74 2.63
C THR A 262 -20.81 7.86 2.50
N LEU A 263 -21.57 6.97 3.13
CA LEU A 263 -23.05 7.07 3.19
C LEU A 263 -23.50 8.31 3.93
N ASP A 264 -22.92 8.57 5.10
CA ASP A 264 -23.27 9.75 5.87
C ASP A 264 -22.77 11.05 5.24
N ALA A 265 -21.66 11.01 4.52
CA ALA A 265 -21.19 12.15 3.75
C ALA A 265 -22.18 12.53 2.64
N ASP A 266 -22.70 11.55 1.90
CA ASP A 266 -23.73 11.76 0.88
C ASP A 266 -25.05 12.24 1.52
N PHE A 267 -25.44 11.64 2.64
CA PHE A 267 -26.63 12.06 3.36
C PHE A 267 -26.55 13.50 3.88
N LEU A 268 -25.43 13.86 4.53
CA LEU A 268 -25.20 15.21 5.05
C LEU A 268 -25.17 16.25 3.94
N SER A 269 -24.51 15.97 2.82
CA SER A 269 -24.46 16.85 1.66
C SER A 269 -25.85 17.09 1.06
N ASN A 270 -26.62 16.01 0.86
CA ASN A 270 -28.00 16.11 0.38
C ASN A 270 -28.88 16.94 1.32
N LEU A 271 -28.71 16.77 2.64
CA LEU A 271 -29.47 17.51 3.64
C LEU A 271 -29.10 19.01 3.62
N LEU A 272 -27.80 19.33 3.50
CA LEU A 272 -27.33 20.73 3.38
C LEU A 272 -27.89 21.43 2.13
N GLN A 273 -27.97 20.71 1.00
CA GLN A 273 -28.54 21.26 -0.24
C GLN A 273 -30.04 21.50 -0.14
N LYS A 274 -30.76 20.64 0.60
CA LYS A 274 -32.22 20.72 0.73
C LYS A 274 -32.68 21.75 1.77
N ASP A 275 -32.09 21.69 2.97
CA ASP A 275 -32.59 22.40 4.13
C ASP A 275 -31.76 23.66 4.45
N GLY A 276 -30.58 23.83 3.82
CA GLY A 276 -29.71 25.00 3.90
C GLY A 276 -29.07 25.26 5.28
N SER A 277 -29.60 24.68 6.37
CA SER A 277 -29.08 24.83 7.72
C SER A 277 -29.13 23.51 8.48
N VAL A 278 -27.95 22.91 8.63
CA VAL A 278 -27.77 21.64 9.38
C VAL A 278 -26.86 21.91 10.56
N VAL A 279 -27.25 21.46 11.76
CA VAL A 279 -26.42 21.52 12.96
C VAL A 279 -25.99 20.12 13.36
N VAL A 280 -24.70 19.95 13.55
CA VAL A 280 -24.10 18.70 14.05
C VAL A 280 -23.55 18.94 15.46
N ASN A 281 -23.80 17.99 16.36
CA ASN A 281 -23.08 17.86 17.63
C ASN A 281 -21.98 16.82 17.45
N LEU A 282 -20.72 17.23 17.68
CA LEU A 282 -19.52 16.37 17.62
C LEU A 282 -18.93 16.24 19.02
N LYS A 283 -18.62 15.01 19.43
CA LYS A 283 -17.89 14.70 20.66
C LYS A 283 -16.74 13.75 20.38
N LEU A 284 -15.54 14.16 20.76
CA LEU A 284 -14.31 13.37 20.67
C LEU A 284 -13.56 13.44 22.01
N SER A 285 -12.96 12.32 22.44
CA SER A 285 -12.16 12.24 23.67
C SER A 285 -10.69 11.92 23.43
N CYS A 286 -10.25 12.00 22.19
CA CYS A 286 -8.87 11.77 21.80
C CYS A 286 -7.89 12.75 22.44
N ARG A 287 -6.65 12.31 22.68
CA ARG A 287 -5.62 13.13 23.33
C ARG A 287 -4.22 12.70 22.95
N GLU A 288 -3.34 13.67 22.93
CA GLU A 288 -1.90 13.48 22.84
C GLU A 288 -1.33 13.15 24.23
N LEU A 289 -0.43 12.18 24.29
CA LEU A 289 0.30 11.75 25.48
C LEU A 289 1.80 12.01 25.31
N PRO A 290 2.61 11.97 26.36
CA PRO A 290 4.06 12.11 26.25
C PRO A 290 4.64 11.06 25.29
N PRO A 291 5.66 11.43 24.48
CA PRO A 291 6.36 10.48 23.62
C PRO A 291 6.92 9.29 24.40
N VAL A 292 6.99 8.13 23.75
CA VAL A 292 7.48 6.88 24.36
C VAL A 292 8.62 6.27 23.55
N ALA A 293 9.43 5.45 24.21
CA ALA A 293 10.46 4.66 23.55
C ALA A 293 9.83 3.48 22.84
N SER A 294 10.27 3.23 21.61
CA SER A 294 9.92 2.08 20.77
C SER A 294 11.17 1.67 19.96
N ALA A 295 11.01 0.85 18.93
CA ALA A 295 12.12 0.45 18.08
C ALA A 295 11.66 0.00 16.69
N ASN A 296 12.50 0.20 15.68
CA ASN A 296 12.48 -0.62 14.47
C ASN A 296 12.97 -2.02 14.79
N VAL A 297 12.38 -3.04 14.16
CA VAL A 297 12.85 -4.43 14.27
C VAL A 297 13.66 -4.77 13.02
N VAL A 298 14.88 -5.23 13.22
CA VAL A 298 15.80 -5.53 12.11
C VAL A 298 16.20 -6.99 12.15
N GLY A 299 16.12 -7.66 10.99
CA GLY A 299 16.62 -9.02 10.78
C GLY A 299 17.49 -9.11 9.54
N GLU A 300 18.57 -9.87 9.58
CA GLU A 300 19.55 -9.91 8.49
C GLU A 300 20.04 -11.32 8.18
N ILE A 301 20.22 -11.59 6.88
CA ILE A 301 21.10 -12.64 6.36
C ILE A 301 22.38 -11.95 5.93
N ARG A 302 23.48 -12.19 6.66
CA ARG A 302 24.76 -11.57 6.38
C ARG A 302 25.36 -12.08 5.07
N GLY A 303 25.85 -11.17 4.24
CA GLY A 303 26.49 -11.46 2.97
C GLY A 303 27.85 -12.14 3.11
N THR A 304 28.19 -13.02 2.17
CA THR A 304 29.46 -13.77 2.17
C THR A 304 30.65 -12.96 1.69
N ASP A 305 30.48 -12.11 0.66
CA ASP A 305 31.55 -11.41 -0.02
C ASP A 305 31.60 -9.92 0.34
N TRP A 306 30.43 -9.28 0.39
CA TRP A 306 30.26 -7.86 0.68
C TRP A 306 29.21 -7.63 1.79
N PRO A 307 29.50 -8.04 3.04
CA PRO A 307 28.53 -7.97 4.13
C PRO A 307 28.07 -6.54 4.50
N ASP A 308 28.85 -5.54 4.16
CA ASP A 308 28.50 -4.12 4.41
C ASP A 308 27.71 -3.47 3.26
N GLN A 309 27.43 -4.23 2.18
CA GLN A 309 26.51 -3.83 1.11
C GLN A 309 25.15 -4.46 1.37
N ILE A 310 24.13 -3.61 1.50
CA ILE A 310 22.81 -4.02 2.00
C ILE A 310 21.77 -3.94 0.88
N ILE A 311 20.99 -5.00 0.74
CA ILE A 311 19.69 -5.00 0.07
C ILE A 311 18.63 -5.01 1.16
N LEU A 312 17.86 -3.93 1.28
CA LEU A 312 16.86 -3.77 2.31
C LEU A 312 15.48 -4.17 1.79
N LEU A 313 14.72 -4.89 2.61
CA LEU A 313 13.29 -5.15 2.46
C LEU A 313 12.57 -4.51 3.65
N GLY A 314 11.45 -3.82 3.43
CA GLY A 314 10.78 -3.11 4.50
C GLY A 314 9.26 -3.05 4.37
N GLY A 315 8.65 -2.72 5.48
CA GLY A 315 7.27 -2.33 5.70
C GLY A 315 7.18 -1.71 7.10
N HIS A 316 6.06 -1.07 7.45
CA HIS A 316 5.91 -0.48 8.79
C HIS A 316 5.14 -1.39 9.75
N LEU A 317 5.58 -1.40 11.00
CA LEU A 317 5.05 -2.32 12.02
C LEU A 317 3.86 -1.74 12.79
N ASP A 318 3.77 -0.42 12.90
CA ASP A 318 2.60 0.23 13.46
C ASP A 318 1.40 0.15 12.52
N SER A 319 0.22 0.43 13.02
CA SER A 319 -1.03 0.46 12.26
C SER A 319 -2.03 1.36 12.96
N TRP A 320 -3.09 1.76 12.26
CA TRP A 320 -4.23 2.39 12.91
C TRP A 320 -4.94 1.44 13.88
N ASP A 321 -5.67 2.02 14.83
CA ASP A 321 -6.33 1.34 15.95
C ASP A 321 -7.78 0.92 15.68
N LEU A 322 -8.34 1.26 14.52
CA LEU A 322 -9.70 0.86 14.14
C LEU A 322 -9.82 -0.63 13.85
N ALA A 323 -8.74 -1.26 13.42
CA ALA A 323 -8.68 -2.69 13.12
C ALA A 323 -7.29 -3.25 13.48
N THR A 324 -6.92 -4.39 12.89
CA THR A 324 -5.67 -5.08 13.21
C THR A 324 -4.52 -4.74 12.27
N GLY A 325 -4.71 -3.83 11.29
CA GLY A 325 -3.67 -3.44 10.36
C GLY A 325 -3.12 -4.63 9.56
N ALA A 326 -4.01 -5.41 8.96
CA ALA A 326 -3.62 -6.62 8.25
C ALA A 326 -2.97 -6.30 6.90
N HIS A 327 -3.58 -5.36 6.15
CA HIS A 327 -3.03 -4.84 4.90
C HIS A 327 -2.06 -3.69 5.13
N ASP A 328 -2.32 -2.83 6.13
CA ASP A 328 -1.62 -1.58 6.41
C ASP A 328 -0.98 -1.59 7.81
N ASP A 329 0.32 -1.98 8.03
CA ASP A 329 1.13 -2.68 7.02
C ASP A 329 1.69 -4.00 7.59
N GLY A 330 0.82 -4.77 8.25
CA GLY A 330 1.18 -6.14 8.66
C GLY A 330 1.63 -6.99 7.46
N ALA A 331 0.98 -6.78 6.29
CA ALA A 331 1.29 -7.49 5.06
C ALA A 331 2.72 -7.26 4.58
N GLY A 332 3.17 -6.02 4.48
CA GLY A 332 4.56 -5.72 4.05
C GLY A 332 5.60 -6.20 5.05
N CYS A 333 5.31 -6.06 6.35
CA CYS A 333 6.16 -6.60 7.39
C CYS A 333 6.40 -8.11 7.23
N VAL A 334 5.33 -8.90 7.08
CA VAL A 334 5.49 -10.36 6.97
C VAL A 334 6.05 -10.79 5.62
N GLN A 335 5.78 -10.05 4.55
CA GLN A 335 6.41 -10.29 3.24
C GLN A 335 7.93 -10.11 3.30
N ALA A 336 8.41 -9.06 3.96
CA ALA A 336 9.84 -8.82 4.14
C ALA A 336 10.52 -9.94 4.95
N VAL A 337 9.89 -10.41 6.04
CA VAL A 337 10.43 -11.48 6.87
C VAL A 337 10.38 -12.82 6.17
N GLU A 338 9.27 -13.18 5.50
CA GLU A 338 9.16 -14.44 4.78
C GLU A 338 10.13 -14.49 3.59
N ALA A 339 10.41 -13.37 2.94
CA ALA A 339 11.44 -13.32 1.90
C ALA A 339 12.81 -13.76 2.42
N LEU A 340 13.20 -13.35 3.63
CA LEU A 340 14.43 -13.83 4.27
C LEU A 340 14.32 -15.31 4.67
N SER A 341 13.18 -15.74 5.20
CA SER A 341 12.90 -17.12 5.59
C SER A 341 13.11 -18.06 4.39
N LEU A 342 12.51 -17.75 3.24
CA LEU A 342 12.63 -18.53 2.00
C LEU A 342 14.10 -18.65 1.53
N ILE A 343 14.84 -17.55 1.52
CA ILE A 343 16.26 -17.54 1.13
C ILE A 343 17.08 -18.45 2.05
N LYS A 344 16.84 -18.34 3.35
CA LYS A 344 17.56 -19.13 4.37
C LYS A 344 17.23 -20.61 4.31
N GLU A 345 15.95 -20.98 4.26
CA GLU A 345 15.51 -22.38 4.21
C GLU A 345 16.02 -23.13 2.99
N LEU A 346 16.14 -22.44 1.87
CA LEU A 346 16.70 -22.99 0.64
C LEU A 346 18.23 -23.08 0.66
N GLY A 347 18.89 -22.66 1.75
CA GLY A 347 20.34 -22.66 1.89
C GLY A 347 21.04 -21.71 0.93
N LEU A 348 20.34 -20.71 0.39
CA LEU A 348 20.93 -19.70 -0.50
C LEU A 348 21.83 -18.77 0.31
N LYS A 349 23.04 -18.54 -0.19
CA LYS A 349 24.06 -17.72 0.47
C LYS A 349 24.32 -16.47 -0.36
N PRO A 350 23.62 -15.36 -0.06
CA PRO A 350 23.80 -14.12 -0.82
C PRO A 350 25.18 -13.52 -0.61
N LYS A 351 25.76 -12.90 -1.64
CA LYS A 351 27.05 -12.22 -1.56
C LYS A 351 26.99 -10.92 -0.77
N ARG A 352 25.87 -10.18 -0.87
CA ARG A 352 25.55 -8.97 -0.09
C ARG A 352 24.53 -9.32 0.99
N SER A 353 24.53 -8.58 2.07
CA SER A 353 23.53 -8.75 3.12
C SER A 353 22.13 -8.43 2.60
N ILE A 354 21.15 -9.26 2.98
CA ILE A 354 19.72 -8.99 2.77
C ILE A 354 19.12 -8.75 4.15
N ARG A 355 18.49 -7.59 4.30
CA ARG A 355 17.99 -7.09 5.58
C ARG A 355 16.51 -6.80 5.52
N ALA A 356 15.71 -7.34 6.43
CA ALA A 356 14.35 -6.90 6.69
C ALA A 356 14.37 -5.82 7.78
N VAL A 357 13.66 -4.73 7.55
CA VAL A 357 13.44 -3.66 8.54
C VAL A 357 11.95 -3.41 8.66
N LEU A 358 11.42 -3.64 9.87
CA LEU A 358 10.05 -3.33 10.21
C LEU A 358 10.07 -1.98 10.91
N PHE A 359 9.67 -0.95 10.19
CA PHE A 359 9.75 0.43 10.64
C PHE A 359 8.66 0.73 11.66
N MET A 360 8.94 1.64 12.58
CA MET A 360 7.98 2.08 13.58
C MET A 360 7.63 3.55 13.37
N ASN A 361 6.34 3.86 13.49
CA ASN A 361 5.81 5.22 13.41
C ASN A 361 5.79 5.80 11.97
N GLU A 362 5.37 4.99 11.01
CA GLU A 362 5.05 5.48 9.66
C GLU A 362 3.81 6.39 9.73
N GLU A 363 2.71 5.90 10.31
CA GLU A 363 1.39 6.51 10.38
C GLU A 363 1.39 7.92 11.00
N PHE A 364 2.35 8.19 11.88
CA PHE A 364 2.53 9.51 12.50
C PHE A 364 3.79 10.25 12.04
N GLY A 365 4.32 9.91 10.86
CA GLY A 365 5.29 10.75 10.18
C GLY A 365 6.68 10.15 9.99
N VAL A 366 6.81 8.82 9.78
CA VAL A 366 8.04 8.18 9.24
C VAL A 366 9.28 8.36 10.15
N THR A 367 9.10 8.38 11.46
CA THR A 367 10.23 8.59 12.38
C THR A 367 11.19 7.40 12.33
N GLY A 368 10.66 6.16 12.27
CA GLY A 368 11.49 4.95 12.19
C GLY A 368 12.41 4.94 10.98
N GLY A 369 11.89 5.28 9.81
CA GLY A 369 12.68 5.36 8.57
C GLY A 369 13.77 6.44 8.64
N ARG A 370 13.44 7.62 9.20
CA ARG A 370 14.43 8.71 9.38
C ARG A 370 15.53 8.33 10.37
N ASP A 371 15.18 7.72 11.50
CA ASP A 371 16.15 7.32 12.51
C ASP A 371 17.01 6.17 12.02
N TYR A 372 16.43 5.21 11.26
CA TYR A 372 17.19 4.17 10.58
C TYR A 372 18.24 4.78 9.65
N ALA A 373 17.85 5.67 8.76
CA ALA A 373 18.78 6.29 7.79
C ALA A 373 19.89 7.12 8.45
N ARG A 374 19.63 7.70 9.63
CA ARG A 374 20.59 8.54 10.38
C ARG A 374 21.45 7.75 11.37
N ASN A 375 21.14 6.48 11.62
CA ASN A 375 21.85 5.64 12.59
C ASN A 375 23.35 5.60 12.26
N GLY A 376 24.20 5.70 13.27
CA GLY A 376 25.66 5.71 13.14
C GLY A 376 26.24 4.45 12.44
N ARG A 377 25.54 3.33 12.51
CA ARG A 377 25.89 2.09 11.77
C ARG A 377 25.95 2.32 10.27
N ARG A 378 25.07 3.20 9.71
CA ARG A 378 24.97 3.50 8.28
C ARG A 378 26.24 4.10 7.69
N LYS A 379 27.10 4.71 8.52
CA LYS A 379 28.41 5.24 8.09
C LYS A 379 29.36 4.18 7.53
N LYS A 380 29.17 2.91 7.93
CA LYS A 380 29.99 1.78 7.47
C LYS A 380 29.25 0.87 6.48
N GLU A 381 27.99 1.14 6.21
CA GLU A 381 27.13 0.36 5.35
C GLU A 381 26.82 1.12 4.07
N ARG A 382 26.63 0.39 2.99
CA ARG A 382 26.16 0.93 1.71
C ARG A 382 24.86 0.22 1.31
N HIS A 383 23.76 0.93 1.37
CA HIS A 383 22.49 0.42 0.85
C HIS A 383 22.50 0.49 -0.67
N ILE A 384 22.51 -0.66 -1.32
CA ILE A 384 22.50 -0.77 -2.80
C ILE A 384 21.09 -0.52 -3.31
N ALA A 385 20.11 -1.21 -2.70
CA ALA A 385 18.69 -1.05 -3.00
C ALA A 385 17.87 -1.22 -1.73
N ALA A 386 16.70 -0.60 -1.71
CA ALA A 386 15.68 -0.80 -0.69
C ALA A 386 14.33 -1.02 -1.38
N ILE A 387 13.59 -2.04 -0.96
CA ILE A 387 12.28 -2.42 -1.48
C ILE A 387 11.29 -2.33 -0.32
N GLU A 388 10.27 -1.48 -0.46
CA GLU A 388 9.19 -1.37 0.51
C GLU A 388 7.90 -1.95 -0.04
N SER A 389 7.18 -2.67 0.80
CA SER A 389 5.82 -3.13 0.55
C SER A 389 4.90 -2.45 1.56
N ASP A 390 4.14 -1.46 1.10
CA ASP A 390 3.21 -0.66 1.89
C ASP A 390 2.03 -0.23 1.00
N ARG A 391 1.37 -1.24 0.41
CA ARG A 391 0.16 -1.07 -0.43
C ARG A 391 -0.78 -2.26 -0.28
N GLY A 392 -0.66 -2.96 0.84
CA GLY A 392 -1.46 -4.13 1.16
C GLY A 392 -0.97 -5.45 0.58
N GLY A 393 -1.51 -6.55 1.10
CA GLY A 393 -1.16 -7.93 0.74
C GLY A 393 -1.92 -8.47 -0.47
N PHE A 394 -2.23 -7.64 -1.47
CA PHE A 394 -2.91 -8.04 -2.71
C PHE A 394 -1.93 -8.61 -3.74
N LEU A 395 -2.47 -9.14 -4.85
CA LEU A 395 -1.66 -9.71 -5.93
C LEU A 395 -0.60 -8.72 -6.41
N PRO A 396 0.70 -9.04 -6.32
CA PRO A 396 1.75 -8.15 -6.83
C PRO A 396 1.69 -8.10 -8.36
N VAL A 397 1.58 -6.91 -8.92
CA VAL A 397 1.49 -6.70 -10.37
C VAL A 397 2.67 -5.93 -10.94
N GLY A 398 3.46 -5.25 -10.10
CA GLY A 398 4.57 -4.46 -10.57
C GLY A 398 5.64 -4.16 -9.54
N LEU A 399 6.76 -3.64 -10.05
CA LEU A 399 7.82 -3.01 -9.26
C LEU A 399 8.03 -1.58 -9.75
N SER A 400 7.86 -0.64 -8.85
CA SER A 400 8.22 0.77 -9.06
C SER A 400 9.67 0.98 -8.68
N VAL A 401 10.46 1.64 -9.53
CA VAL A 401 11.92 1.75 -9.39
C VAL A 401 12.36 3.20 -9.52
N GLY A 402 13.01 3.71 -8.47
CA GLY A 402 13.76 4.95 -8.52
C GLY A 402 15.15 4.74 -9.15
N GLY A 403 15.78 5.84 -9.55
CA GLY A 403 17.15 5.82 -10.07
C GLY A 403 17.28 6.16 -11.55
N SER A 404 18.44 5.84 -12.12
CA SER A 404 18.77 6.20 -13.51
C SER A 404 18.06 5.26 -14.52
N PRO A 405 17.93 5.69 -15.80
CA PRO A 405 17.47 4.81 -16.87
C PRO A 405 18.35 3.55 -17.04
N GLU A 406 19.63 3.61 -16.68
CA GLU A 406 20.52 2.44 -16.68
C GLU A 406 20.13 1.44 -15.59
N THR A 407 19.85 1.92 -14.38
CA THR A 407 19.35 1.12 -13.26
C THR A 407 18.06 0.41 -13.64
N LEU A 408 17.11 1.16 -14.22
CA LEU A 408 15.84 0.59 -14.68
C LEU A 408 16.07 -0.54 -15.70
N ARG A 409 16.89 -0.33 -16.74
CA ARG A 409 17.21 -1.37 -17.74
C ARG A 409 17.85 -2.62 -17.12
N LYS A 410 18.66 -2.45 -16.07
CA LYS A 410 19.22 -3.61 -15.33
C LYS A 410 18.13 -4.40 -14.62
N LEU A 411 17.15 -3.71 -14.02
CA LEU A 411 16.04 -4.33 -13.27
C LEU A 411 14.95 -4.92 -14.18
N GLU A 412 14.64 -4.29 -15.31
CA GLU A 412 13.72 -4.84 -16.32
C GLU A 412 14.09 -6.27 -16.75
N ARG A 413 15.39 -6.60 -16.73
CA ARG A 413 15.85 -7.97 -17.03
C ARG A 413 15.36 -9.00 -16.01
N LEU A 414 14.99 -8.58 -14.79
CA LEU A 414 14.45 -9.46 -13.76
C LEU A 414 12.99 -9.86 -14.04
N GLU A 415 12.28 -9.15 -14.93
CA GLU A 415 10.87 -9.39 -15.23
C GLU A 415 10.60 -10.87 -15.53
N ASN A 416 11.45 -11.52 -16.33
CA ASN A 416 11.29 -12.94 -16.67
C ASN A 416 11.40 -13.88 -15.47
N LEU A 417 12.08 -13.49 -14.38
CA LEU A 417 12.21 -14.29 -13.16
C LEU A 417 10.98 -14.15 -12.26
N VAL A 418 10.34 -12.98 -12.24
CA VAL A 418 9.22 -12.64 -11.35
C VAL A 418 7.85 -12.70 -12.04
N LYS A 419 7.81 -12.76 -13.38
CA LYS A 419 6.57 -12.83 -14.16
C LYS A 419 5.63 -13.94 -13.71
N SER A 420 6.16 -15.14 -13.42
CA SER A 420 5.37 -16.28 -12.93
C SER A 420 4.84 -16.07 -11.50
N SER A 421 5.24 -15.00 -10.82
CA SER A 421 4.75 -14.63 -9.48
C SER A 421 3.80 -13.42 -9.51
N GLY A 422 3.30 -13.03 -10.70
CA GLY A 422 2.29 -11.98 -10.86
C GLY A 422 2.79 -10.68 -11.49
N ILE A 423 4.09 -10.41 -11.44
CA ILE A 423 4.67 -9.15 -11.96
C ILE A 423 4.47 -9.05 -13.48
N VAL A 424 3.80 -8.00 -13.91
CA VAL A 424 3.53 -7.70 -15.33
C VAL A 424 4.30 -6.47 -15.83
N TRP A 425 4.95 -5.72 -14.92
CA TRP A 425 5.78 -4.57 -15.29
C TRP A 425 6.83 -4.23 -14.23
N ILE A 426 7.95 -3.66 -14.69
CA ILE A 426 8.95 -2.96 -13.87
C ILE A 426 9.08 -1.56 -14.49
N ARG A 427 8.79 -0.49 -13.75
CA ARG A 427 8.65 0.87 -14.32
C ARG A 427 9.34 1.93 -13.47
N PRO A 428 9.66 3.10 -14.06
CA PRO A 428 10.13 4.24 -13.29
C PRO A 428 9.11 4.66 -12.24
N GLY A 429 9.61 5.03 -11.05
CA GLY A 429 8.78 5.50 -9.93
C GLY A 429 9.65 5.75 -8.71
N GLY A 430 9.17 5.43 -7.52
CA GLY A 430 9.88 5.59 -6.26
C GLY A 430 9.63 4.41 -5.33
N GLY A 431 10.29 4.44 -4.20
CA GLY A 431 10.05 3.56 -3.07
C GLY A 431 8.91 4.09 -2.19
N GLY A 432 8.77 3.49 -1.00
CA GLY A 432 7.80 3.91 -0.01
C GLY A 432 8.27 5.03 0.91
N ALA A 433 7.46 5.30 1.93
CA ALA A 433 7.69 6.42 2.85
C ALA A 433 8.89 6.16 3.77
N ASP A 434 9.01 4.95 4.32
CA ASP A 434 10.04 4.63 5.33
C ASP A 434 11.44 4.51 4.75
N ILE A 435 11.58 4.02 3.52
CA ILE A 435 12.87 3.95 2.83
C ILE A 435 13.26 5.27 2.15
N GLY A 436 12.31 6.20 2.01
CA GLY A 436 12.53 7.53 1.41
C GLY A 436 13.76 8.27 1.93
N PRO A 437 14.05 8.29 3.24
CA PRO A 437 15.24 8.92 3.81
C PRO A 437 16.58 8.36 3.31
N LEU A 438 16.63 7.17 2.71
CA LEU A 438 17.83 6.57 2.12
C LEU A 438 18.16 7.10 0.73
N ALA A 439 17.25 7.82 0.06
CA ALA A 439 17.48 8.39 -1.28
C ALA A 439 18.75 9.24 -1.35
N GLY A 440 19.01 10.07 -0.33
CA GLY A 440 20.19 10.93 -0.23
C GLY A 440 21.53 10.19 -0.09
N GLN A 441 21.50 8.86 0.11
CA GLN A 441 22.68 8.01 0.29
C GLN A 441 23.05 7.22 -0.98
N GLY A 442 22.40 7.49 -2.09
CA GLY A 442 22.63 6.80 -3.36
C GLY A 442 21.96 5.41 -3.45
N THR A 443 21.01 5.12 -2.57
CA THR A 443 20.23 3.89 -2.56
C THR A 443 19.19 3.91 -3.68
N VAL A 444 19.04 2.83 -4.43
CA VAL A 444 17.95 2.66 -5.38
C VAL A 444 16.69 2.27 -4.60
N LEU A 445 15.70 3.14 -4.59
CA LEU A 445 14.43 2.91 -3.90
C LEU A 445 13.44 2.21 -4.82
N MET A 446 12.78 1.18 -4.30
CA MET A 446 11.82 0.37 -5.03
C MET A 446 10.56 0.16 -4.17
N SER A 447 9.43 0.01 -4.82
CA SER A 447 8.19 -0.40 -4.16
C SER A 447 7.61 -1.63 -4.85
N LEU A 448 7.19 -2.61 -4.04
CA LEU A 448 6.31 -3.66 -4.51
C LEU A 448 4.92 -3.05 -4.74
N VAL A 449 4.39 -3.20 -5.95
CA VAL A 449 3.09 -2.61 -6.31
C VAL A 449 2.09 -3.73 -6.55
N PRO A 450 1.14 -3.94 -5.63
CA PRO A 450 0.04 -4.86 -5.84
C PRO A 450 -1.09 -4.24 -6.66
N ASP A 451 -2.10 -5.05 -7.00
CA ASP A 451 -3.38 -4.57 -7.50
C ASP A 451 -4.03 -3.63 -6.47
N SER A 452 -4.21 -2.39 -6.84
CA SER A 452 -4.67 -1.32 -5.94
C SER A 452 -6.19 -1.22 -5.82
N GLN A 453 -6.96 -1.99 -6.60
CA GLN A 453 -8.41 -1.76 -6.72
C GLN A 453 -9.18 -1.97 -5.41
N ARG A 454 -8.65 -2.79 -4.50
CA ARG A 454 -9.29 -3.12 -3.23
C ARG A 454 -8.63 -2.45 -2.01
N TYR A 455 -7.47 -1.82 -2.16
CA TYR A 455 -6.70 -1.28 -1.03
C TYR A 455 -7.51 -0.26 -0.23
N PHE A 456 -8.08 0.73 -0.91
CA PHE A 456 -8.88 1.77 -0.26
C PHE A 456 -10.27 1.31 0.22
N ASP A 457 -10.63 0.06 -0.02
CA ASP A 457 -11.82 -0.55 0.60
C ASP A 457 -11.60 -0.86 2.09
N VAL A 458 -10.34 -1.05 2.50
CA VAL A 458 -9.94 -1.46 3.85
C VAL A 458 -9.01 -0.47 4.55
N HIS A 459 -8.20 0.26 3.78
CA HIS A 459 -7.17 1.18 4.26
C HIS A 459 -7.71 2.15 5.32
N HIS A 460 -7.10 2.18 6.50
CA HIS A 460 -7.44 3.06 7.63
C HIS A 460 -8.88 2.91 8.17
N SER A 461 -9.49 1.74 8.03
CA SER A 461 -10.86 1.47 8.47
C SER A 461 -10.95 0.22 9.36
N ALA A 462 -12.14 -0.03 9.90
CA ALA A 462 -12.45 -1.24 10.68
C ALA A 462 -12.39 -2.54 9.83
N GLN A 463 -12.27 -2.42 8.51
CA GLN A 463 -12.21 -3.57 7.58
C GLN A 463 -10.78 -4.07 7.32
N ASP A 464 -9.75 -3.41 7.86
CA ASP A 464 -8.36 -3.87 7.72
C ASP A 464 -8.02 -5.00 8.70
N ILE A 465 -8.61 -6.15 8.46
CA ILE A 465 -8.56 -7.34 9.29
C ILE A 465 -7.98 -8.54 8.54
N LEU A 466 -7.55 -9.57 9.26
CA LEU A 466 -7.00 -10.80 8.68
C LEU A 466 -7.94 -11.46 7.65
N ALA A 467 -9.26 -11.38 7.84
CA ALA A 467 -10.23 -11.97 6.93
C ALA A 467 -10.27 -11.34 5.54
N SER A 468 -9.74 -10.11 5.37
CA SER A 468 -9.61 -9.45 4.07
C SER A 468 -8.37 -9.90 3.28
N ILE A 469 -7.42 -10.58 3.91
CA ILE A 469 -6.18 -11.08 3.30
C ILE A 469 -6.42 -12.37 2.51
N ASN A 470 -5.96 -12.39 1.27
CA ASN A 470 -5.81 -13.64 0.52
C ASN A 470 -4.42 -14.24 0.79
N PRO A 471 -4.31 -15.44 1.40
CA PRO A 471 -3.03 -16.02 1.78
C PRO A 471 -2.06 -16.19 0.59
N ARG A 472 -2.60 -16.56 -0.57
CA ARG A 472 -1.79 -16.78 -1.77
C ARG A 472 -1.28 -15.48 -2.39
N GLU A 473 -2.11 -14.42 -2.43
CA GLU A 473 -1.70 -13.10 -2.92
C GLU A 473 -0.59 -12.53 -2.02
N LEU A 474 -0.76 -12.63 -0.70
CA LEU A 474 0.23 -12.20 0.28
C LEU A 474 1.58 -12.91 0.09
N GLU A 475 1.55 -14.24 -0.09
CA GLU A 475 2.76 -15.05 -0.28
C GLU A 475 3.48 -14.72 -1.60
N LEU A 476 2.74 -14.42 -2.67
CA LEU A 476 3.33 -13.99 -3.93
C LEU A 476 4.15 -12.70 -3.79
N GLY A 477 3.74 -11.78 -2.92
CA GLY A 477 4.52 -10.58 -2.57
C GLY A 477 5.87 -10.95 -1.94
N ALA A 478 5.87 -11.83 -0.94
CA ALA A 478 7.09 -12.32 -0.29
C ALA A 478 8.03 -13.02 -1.28
N ILE A 479 7.48 -13.85 -2.17
CA ILE A 479 8.23 -14.54 -3.23
C ILE A 479 8.92 -13.54 -4.17
N VAL A 480 8.21 -12.50 -4.61
CA VAL A 480 8.79 -11.46 -5.47
C VAL A 480 9.93 -10.74 -4.75
N MET A 481 9.72 -10.33 -3.49
CA MET A 481 10.75 -9.69 -2.68
C MET A 481 11.97 -10.59 -2.48
N ALA A 482 11.78 -11.91 -2.25
CA ALA A 482 12.86 -12.89 -2.11
C ALA A 482 13.67 -13.04 -3.40
N ILE A 483 13.01 -13.22 -4.54
CA ILE A 483 13.70 -13.39 -5.84
C ILE A 483 14.49 -12.13 -6.19
N VAL A 484 13.87 -10.96 -6.11
CA VAL A 484 14.51 -9.69 -6.48
C VAL A 484 15.68 -9.39 -5.56
N SER A 485 15.50 -9.49 -4.24
CA SER A 485 16.56 -9.22 -3.28
C SER A 485 17.73 -10.19 -3.40
N TYR A 486 17.47 -11.47 -3.64
CA TYR A 486 18.53 -12.45 -3.86
C TYR A 486 19.36 -12.14 -5.11
N VAL A 487 18.71 -11.82 -6.23
CA VAL A 487 19.45 -11.47 -7.45
C VAL A 487 20.24 -10.16 -7.29
N LEU A 488 19.67 -9.17 -6.63
CA LEU A 488 20.36 -7.92 -6.32
C LEU A 488 21.54 -8.14 -5.36
N ALA A 489 21.41 -9.05 -4.41
CA ALA A 489 22.49 -9.41 -3.50
C ALA A 489 23.66 -10.11 -4.22
N GLU A 490 23.34 -10.86 -5.27
CA GLU A 490 24.35 -11.54 -6.11
C GLU A 490 25.05 -10.59 -7.10
N GLU A 491 24.29 -9.77 -7.84
CA GLU A 491 24.81 -8.97 -8.96
C GLU A 491 25.18 -7.53 -8.56
N GLY A 492 24.51 -6.96 -7.56
CA GLY A 492 24.51 -5.52 -7.32
C GLY A 492 23.73 -4.73 -8.37
N LEU A 493 23.89 -3.42 -8.36
CA LEU A 493 23.30 -2.48 -9.32
C LEU A 493 24.36 -1.63 -10.02
#